data_4610f463d3b25731e08f2db8ad7e6c55
#
_entry.id   4610f463d3b25731e08f2db8ad7e6c55
#
_cell.length_a   1.000
_cell.length_b   1.000
_cell.length_c   1.000
_cell.angle_alpha   90.00
_cell.angle_beta   90.00
_cell.angle_gamma   90.00
#
_symmetry.space_group_name_H-M   'P 1'
#
loop_
_entity.id
_entity.type
_entity.pdbx_description
1 polymer ?
#
loop_
_entity_poly.entity_id
_entity_poly.type
_entity_poly.pdbx_seq_one_letter_code
_entity_poly.pdbx_strand_id
1 'polypeptide(L)'
;MRFVVAVLLLAVIYVAVQSRHQEQEALGVADRPDDDIRCCIAIKSTIQSLSSRDVGFSYELLNYYADDNEKEISFARFRDTSVWDSLSRGDIDLIVFDYDDDSTSVKEHADEVLLTVPLRGNICAAVGLDNAPLLNSFNFWLNSFKSSRTYTLMSQRFFRSYQVESIAGTSSHSLSPYDDIIKRYSAFSGLDWVLVSALAYQESRYYMGTQSGTAHGLMQIKPTTANHYGVHDVYDPELNVKAGTLHLQYLMRLYRDEGMDSLNVVKFALAAYNAGEGRIEQCRTHAAEAGYNPNDWDQVALSLSSHPTFVGEQTINYVDDILYRYRQYKELL
;
A
#
# COMPACT_ATOMS: atom_id res chain seq x y z
N MET A 1 -3.63 11.69 53.36
CA MET A 1 -2.31 12.04 52.79
C MET A 1 -2.08 11.35 51.41
N ARG A 2 -2.29 10.02 51.25
CA ARG A 2 -2.10 9.34 49.96
C ARG A 2 -3.05 9.81 48.84
N PHE A 3 -4.28 10.18 49.12
CA PHE A 3 -5.26 10.68 48.15
C PHE A 3 -4.93 12.05 47.58
N VAL A 4 -4.40 12.95 48.45
CA VAL A 4 -3.98 14.30 48.03
C VAL A 4 -2.72 14.25 47.12
N VAL A 5 -1.80 13.31 47.39
CA VAL A 5 -0.61 13.10 46.55
C VAL A 5 -0.99 12.57 45.17
N ALA A 6 -1.97 11.64 45.10
CA ALA A 6 -2.45 11.12 43.81
C ALA A 6 -3.14 12.17 42.95
N VAL A 7 -3.97 13.05 43.57
CA VAL A 7 -4.63 14.15 42.86
C VAL A 7 -3.63 15.20 42.38
N LEU A 8 -2.56 15.48 43.17
CA LEU A 8 -1.49 16.38 42.75
C LEU A 8 -0.65 15.79 41.61
N LEU A 9 -0.37 14.50 41.64
CA LEU A 9 0.32 13.81 40.53
C LEU A 9 -0.50 13.82 39.23
N LEU A 10 -1.80 13.57 39.30
CA LEU A 10 -2.70 13.67 38.15
C LEU A 10 -2.80 15.10 37.61
N ALA A 11 -2.82 16.11 38.51
CA ALA A 11 -2.83 17.50 38.09
C ALA A 11 -1.50 17.92 37.41
N VAL A 12 -0.36 17.44 37.90
CA VAL A 12 0.96 17.71 37.29
C VAL A 12 1.05 17.01 35.89
N ILE A 13 0.57 15.79 35.79
CA ILE A 13 0.51 15.08 34.50
C ILE A 13 -0.42 15.81 33.52
N TYR A 14 -1.60 16.26 34.00
CA TYR A 14 -2.55 17.00 33.16
C TYR A 14 -1.96 18.33 32.67
N VAL A 15 -1.28 19.07 33.53
CA VAL A 15 -0.60 20.35 33.17
C VAL A 15 0.55 20.09 32.20
N ALA A 16 1.33 19.01 32.37
CA ALA A 16 2.40 18.65 31.45
C ALA A 16 1.88 18.25 30.06
N VAL A 17 0.75 17.53 30.01
CA VAL A 17 0.09 17.18 28.74
C VAL A 17 -0.47 18.42 28.04
N GLN A 18 -1.12 19.33 28.80
CA GLN A 18 -1.64 20.59 28.26
C GLN A 18 -0.50 21.53 27.77
N SER A 19 0.64 21.60 28.49
CA SER A 19 1.80 22.38 28.03
C SER A 19 2.39 21.81 26.73
N ARG A 20 2.47 20.48 26.58
CA ARG A 20 2.89 19.84 25.31
C ARG A 20 1.92 20.12 24.16
N HIS A 21 0.60 20.09 24.42
CA HIS A 21 -0.40 20.45 23.41
C HIS A 21 -0.24 21.91 22.95
N GLN A 22 -0.02 22.85 23.88
CA GLN A 22 0.20 24.25 23.53
C GLN A 22 1.52 24.51 22.78
N GLU A 23 2.59 23.78 23.10
CA GLU A 23 3.84 23.84 22.34
C GLU A 23 3.70 23.27 20.93
N GLN A 24 2.92 22.20 20.75
CA GLN A 24 2.62 21.61 19.43
C GLN A 24 1.74 22.52 18.58
N GLU A 25 0.72 23.18 19.16
CA GLU A 25 -0.09 24.19 18.47
C GLU A 25 0.76 25.42 18.06
N ALA A 26 1.71 25.85 18.87
CA ALA A 26 2.60 26.98 18.59
C ALA A 26 3.60 26.64 17.45
N LEU A 27 3.91 25.35 17.22
CA LEU A 27 4.78 24.88 16.15
C LEU A 27 4.04 24.57 14.84
N GLY A 28 2.71 24.77 14.77
CA GLY A 28 1.91 24.51 13.57
C GLY A 28 1.83 23.02 13.20
N VAL A 29 2.09 22.12 14.14
CA VAL A 29 1.87 20.69 13.98
C VAL A 29 0.36 20.46 14.08
N ALA A 30 -0.29 20.21 12.97
CA ALA A 30 -1.71 19.85 12.93
C ALA A 30 -1.97 18.71 13.90
N ASP A 31 -3.04 18.83 14.71
CA ASP A 31 -3.56 17.77 15.58
C ASP A 31 -3.67 16.49 14.74
N ARG A 32 -2.81 15.50 15.01
CA ARG A 32 -2.91 14.19 14.34
C ARG A 32 -4.04 13.42 15.01
N PRO A 33 -4.91 12.76 14.25
CA PRO A 33 -5.75 11.72 14.84
C PRO A 33 -4.85 10.72 15.57
N ASP A 34 -5.21 10.34 16.78
CA ASP A 34 -4.48 9.34 17.60
C ASP A 34 -4.36 7.96 16.91
N ASP A 35 -5.01 7.79 15.77
CA ASP A 35 -5.13 6.53 15.02
C ASP A 35 -4.23 6.44 13.78
N ASP A 36 -3.52 7.51 13.37
CA ASP A 36 -2.62 7.51 12.20
C ASP A 36 -1.19 7.12 12.58
N ILE A 37 -0.65 6.06 11.94
CA ILE A 37 0.72 5.58 12.11
C ILE A 37 1.55 5.99 10.90
N ARG A 38 2.54 6.83 11.08
CA ARG A 38 3.48 7.20 10.03
C ARG A 38 4.69 6.27 10.03
N CYS A 39 4.82 5.48 8.97
CA CYS A 39 5.90 4.50 8.80
C CYS A 39 6.92 4.95 7.77
N CYS A 40 8.15 4.46 7.91
CA CYS A 40 9.16 4.50 6.86
C CYS A 40 9.77 3.10 6.69
N ILE A 41 9.87 2.62 5.45
CA ILE A 41 10.58 1.38 5.15
C ILE A 41 11.98 1.74 4.65
N ALA A 42 12.96 1.66 5.56
CA ALA A 42 14.34 2.08 5.37
C ALA A 42 15.27 0.92 4.97
N ILE A 43 14.76 -0.04 4.19
CA ILE A 43 15.55 -1.18 3.72
C ILE A 43 16.39 -0.74 2.53
N LYS A 44 17.71 -0.75 2.69
CA LYS A 44 18.68 -0.44 1.64
C LYS A 44 18.79 -1.65 0.70
N SER A 45 18.45 -1.49 -0.57
CA SER A 45 18.63 -2.57 -1.52
C SER A 45 20.03 -2.50 -2.14
N THR A 46 20.86 -3.49 -1.86
CA THR A 46 22.09 -3.74 -2.61
C THR A 46 21.80 -4.70 -3.78
N ILE A 47 22.53 -4.52 -4.89
CA ILE A 47 22.35 -5.23 -6.18
C ILE A 47 22.37 -6.78 -6.05
N GLN A 48 22.75 -7.33 -4.92
CA GLN A 48 22.91 -8.76 -4.69
C GLN A 48 21.95 -9.37 -3.65
N SER A 49 21.10 -8.58 -3.00
CA SER A 49 20.29 -9.07 -1.90
C SER A 49 18.84 -9.33 -2.30
N LEU A 50 18.23 -10.34 -1.67
CA LEU A 50 16.80 -10.62 -1.66
C LEU A 50 15.95 -9.46 -1.09
N SER A 51 16.62 -8.38 -0.66
CA SER A 51 16.09 -7.23 0.10
C SER A 51 14.97 -6.44 -0.60
N SER A 52 14.91 -6.47 -1.93
CA SER A 52 13.84 -5.81 -2.66
C SER A 52 12.44 -6.40 -2.38
N ARG A 53 12.37 -7.69 -2.02
CA ARG A 53 11.13 -8.38 -1.64
C ARG A 53 10.71 -8.05 -0.21
N ASP A 54 11.67 -7.68 0.63
CA ASP A 54 11.42 -7.33 2.03
C ASP A 54 10.69 -5.99 2.16
N VAL A 55 10.87 -5.06 1.21
CA VAL A 55 10.10 -3.80 1.16
C VAL A 55 8.61 -4.09 0.95
N GLY A 56 8.26 -4.84 -0.09
CA GLY A 56 6.86 -5.19 -0.38
C GLY A 56 6.23 -6.06 0.71
N PHE A 57 7.00 -7.00 1.27
CA PHE A 57 6.58 -7.82 2.40
C PHE A 57 6.29 -6.96 3.64
N SER A 58 7.20 -6.04 3.98
CA SER A 58 7.05 -5.14 5.12
C SER A 58 5.86 -4.20 4.95
N TYR A 59 5.68 -3.66 3.73
CA TYR A 59 4.51 -2.85 3.41
C TYR A 59 3.21 -3.61 3.66
N GLU A 60 3.08 -4.82 3.13
CA GLU A 60 1.87 -5.63 3.32
C GLU A 60 1.65 -6.03 4.79
N LEU A 61 2.73 -6.39 5.51
CA LEU A 61 2.66 -6.75 6.92
C LEU A 61 2.18 -5.58 7.77
N LEU A 62 2.67 -4.37 7.52
CA LEU A 62 2.25 -3.16 8.24
C LEU A 62 0.79 -2.80 7.95
N ASN A 63 0.32 -2.98 6.70
CA ASN A 63 -1.10 -2.78 6.39
C ASN A 63 -1.99 -3.81 7.12
N TYR A 64 -1.58 -5.09 7.22
CA TYR A 64 -2.32 -6.06 8.05
C TYR A 64 -2.38 -5.65 9.52
N TYR A 65 -1.30 -5.08 10.05
CA TYR A 65 -1.30 -4.57 11.43
C TYR A 65 -2.30 -3.42 11.59
N ALA A 66 -2.31 -2.49 10.66
CA ALA A 66 -3.23 -1.35 10.68
C ALA A 66 -4.69 -1.82 10.58
N ASP A 67 -5.00 -2.67 9.61
CA ASP A 67 -6.34 -3.23 9.38
C ASP A 67 -6.86 -3.98 10.63
N ASP A 68 -6.04 -4.87 11.21
CA ASP A 68 -6.41 -5.68 12.38
C ASP A 68 -6.59 -4.86 13.67
N ASN A 69 -6.03 -3.63 13.72
CA ASN A 69 -6.10 -2.73 14.88
C ASN A 69 -6.92 -1.45 14.62
N GLU A 70 -7.68 -1.40 13.52
CA GLU A 70 -8.54 -0.27 13.14
C GLU A 70 -7.77 1.07 13.09
N LYS A 71 -6.52 1.04 12.55
CA LYS A 71 -5.64 2.20 12.44
C LYS A 71 -5.42 2.60 10.99
N GLU A 72 -5.21 3.88 10.75
CA GLU A 72 -4.70 4.36 9.48
C GLU A 72 -3.17 4.27 9.46
N ILE A 73 -2.59 4.00 8.29
CA ILE A 73 -1.14 3.94 8.10
C ILE A 73 -0.73 4.75 6.89
N SER A 74 0.32 5.56 7.07
CA SER A 74 0.93 6.33 5.99
C SER A 74 2.41 6.02 5.89
N PHE A 75 2.99 6.15 4.68
CA PHE A 75 4.39 5.83 4.44
C PHE A 75 5.16 7.07 4.00
N ALA A 76 6.20 7.40 4.78
CA ALA A 76 7.16 8.43 4.43
C ALA A 76 8.27 7.85 3.54
N ARG A 77 8.75 8.65 2.59
CA ARG A 77 9.85 8.25 1.70
C ARG A 77 11.16 8.16 2.47
N PHE A 78 11.84 7.02 2.33
CA PHE A 78 13.22 6.89 2.79
C PHE A 78 14.17 7.69 1.89
N ARG A 79 14.95 8.61 2.46
CA ARG A 79 15.91 9.43 1.71
C ARG A 79 17.36 9.21 2.14
N ASP A 80 17.58 9.05 3.44
CA ASP A 80 18.90 8.88 4.04
C ASP A 80 18.81 8.43 5.51
N THR A 81 19.93 8.45 6.22
CA THR A 81 20.03 8.07 7.64
C THR A 81 19.28 9.02 8.58
N SER A 82 18.83 10.20 8.14
CA SER A 82 18.08 11.16 8.94
C SER A 82 16.69 10.61 9.39
N VAL A 83 16.28 9.46 8.87
CA VAL A 83 15.06 8.76 9.31
C VAL A 83 15.12 8.37 10.79
N TRP A 84 16.31 8.05 11.31
CA TRP A 84 16.51 7.72 12.71
C TRP A 84 16.30 8.94 13.61
N ASP A 85 16.83 10.09 13.21
CA ASP A 85 16.55 11.36 13.89
C ASP A 85 15.06 11.71 13.85
N SER A 86 14.38 11.43 12.74
CA SER A 86 12.95 11.67 12.61
C SER A 86 12.12 10.76 13.51
N LEU A 87 12.57 9.50 13.70
CA LEU A 87 11.96 8.58 14.66
C LEU A 87 12.14 9.07 16.10
N SER A 88 13.36 9.49 16.48
CA SER A 88 13.65 10.01 17.82
C SER A 88 12.86 11.28 18.16
N ARG A 89 12.58 12.14 17.14
CA ARG A 89 11.75 13.34 17.32
C ARG A 89 10.24 13.09 17.29
N GLY A 90 9.81 11.87 16.90
CA GLY A 90 8.39 11.56 16.71
C GLY A 90 7.77 12.10 15.40
N ASP A 91 8.59 12.49 14.42
CA ASP A 91 8.12 12.84 13.07
C ASP A 91 7.64 11.60 12.30
N ILE A 92 8.21 10.43 12.63
CA ILE A 92 7.87 9.08 12.17
C ILE A 92 7.61 8.24 13.41
N ASP A 93 6.59 7.38 13.36
CA ASP A 93 6.19 6.56 14.49
C ASP A 93 6.86 5.18 14.48
N LEU A 94 7.16 4.65 13.26
CA LEU A 94 7.78 3.35 13.10
C LEU A 94 8.66 3.33 11.84
N ILE A 95 9.88 2.80 11.96
CA ILE A 95 10.75 2.49 10.82
C ILE A 95 10.95 0.98 10.71
N VAL A 96 10.98 0.46 9.47
CA VAL A 96 11.39 -0.92 9.16
C VAL A 96 12.75 -0.89 8.49
N PHE A 97 13.67 -1.72 8.92
CA PHE A 97 15.06 -1.72 8.45
C PHE A 97 15.68 -3.12 8.50
N ASP A 98 16.78 -3.31 7.79
CA ASP A 98 17.62 -4.49 7.92
C ASP A 98 18.64 -4.27 9.04
N TYR A 99 18.62 -5.12 10.06
CA TYR A 99 19.48 -4.98 11.25
C TYR A 99 20.98 -5.08 10.93
N ASP A 100 21.36 -5.90 9.96
CA ASP A 100 22.76 -6.06 9.59
C ASP A 100 23.27 -4.81 8.83
N ASP A 101 22.45 -4.22 7.96
CA ASP A 101 22.80 -3.03 7.19
C ASP A 101 22.82 -1.75 8.05
N ASP A 102 21.96 -1.67 9.06
CA ASP A 102 21.76 -0.47 9.89
C ASP A 102 22.27 -0.63 11.34
N SER A 103 23.06 -1.67 11.63
CA SER A 103 23.56 -1.95 12.99
C SER A 103 24.33 -0.78 13.63
N THR A 104 24.96 0.09 12.83
CA THR A 104 25.63 1.30 13.32
C THR A 104 24.63 2.33 13.79
N SER A 105 23.62 2.64 12.97
CA SER A 105 22.55 3.60 13.32
C SER A 105 21.76 3.14 14.55
N VAL A 106 21.48 1.82 14.67
CA VAL A 106 20.85 1.25 15.86
C VAL A 106 21.67 1.51 17.12
N LYS A 107 23.01 1.38 17.05
CA LYS A 107 23.89 1.64 18.20
C LYS A 107 23.97 3.13 18.55
N GLU A 108 23.99 3.98 17.55
CA GLU A 108 24.02 5.44 17.71
C GLU A 108 22.76 5.97 18.41
N HIS A 109 21.60 5.34 18.16
CA HIS A 109 20.31 5.74 18.72
C HIS A 109 19.79 4.77 19.82
N ALA A 110 20.67 3.95 20.40
CA ALA A 110 20.26 2.89 21.34
C ALA A 110 19.49 3.41 22.58
N ASP A 111 19.73 4.64 22.99
CA ASP A 111 19.07 5.28 24.14
C ASP A 111 17.79 6.04 23.74
N GLU A 112 17.44 6.08 22.45
CA GLU A 112 16.35 6.88 21.91
C GLU A 112 15.25 6.04 21.26
N VAL A 113 15.55 4.77 20.92
CA VAL A 113 14.62 3.90 20.19
C VAL A 113 14.45 2.54 20.85
N LEU A 114 13.31 1.91 20.57
CA LEU A 114 12.99 0.54 20.99
C LEU A 114 12.81 -0.33 19.74
N LEU A 115 13.39 -1.54 19.77
CA LEU A 115 13.31 -2.48 18.65
C LEU A 115 12.19 -3.50 18.84
N THR A 116 11.53 -3.84 17.74
CA THR A 116 10.56 -4.94 17.72
C THR A 116 11.28 -6.31 17.71
N VAL A 117 10.52 -7.39 17.95
CA VAL A 117 10.95 -8.71 17.49
C VAL A 117 11.09 -8.67 15.96
N PRO A 118 12.02 -9.45 15.35
CA PRO A 118 12.18 -9.44 13.91
C PRO A 118 10.87 -9.71 13.18
N LEU A 119 10.59 -8.93 12.15
CA LEU A 119 9.46 -9.18 11.25
C LEU A 119 9.68 -10.48 10.49
N ARG A 120 10.91 -10.62 9.93
CA ARG A 120 11.39 -11.81 9.23
C ARG A 120 12.93 -11.74 9.08
N GLY A 121 13.64 -12.82 9.37
CA GLY A 121 15.12 -12.83 9.28
C GLY A 121 15.73 -11.69 10.07
N ASN A 122 16.50 -10.83 9.41
CA ASN A 122 17.14 -9.64 10.00
C ASN A 122 16.30 -8.37 9.87
N ILE A 123 15.13 -8.45 9.22
CA ILE A 123 14.22 -7.32 9.10
C ILE A 123 13.52 -7.08 10.42
N CYS A 124 13.75 -5.92 11.00
CA CYS A 124 13.20 -5.46 12.26
C CYS A 124 12.44 -4.14 12.05
N ALA A 125 11.69 -3.72 13.07
CA ALA A 125 11.24 -2.35 13.14
C ALA A 125 11.72 -1.69 14.43
N ALA A 126 11.73 -0.35 14.43
CA ALA A 126 12.02 0.46 15.59
C ALA A 126 10.92 1.52 15.77
N VAL A 127 10.67 1.86 17.02
CA VAL A 127 9.81 2.99 17.44
C VAL A 127 10.60 3.90 18.36
N GLY A 128 10.21 5.16 18.46
CA GLY A 128 10.81 6.07 19.44
C GLY A 128 10.56 5.59 20.88
N LEU A 129 11.45 5.94 21.81
CA LEU A 129 11.38 5.53 23.21
C LEU A 129 10.05 5.91 23.87
N ASP A 130 9.50 7.07 23.52
CA ASP A 130 8.22 7.57 24.03
C ASP A 130 7.01 6.80 23.48
N ASN A 131 7.19 5.97 22.42
CA ASN A 131 6.12 5.21 21.77
C ASN A 131 6.14 3.70 22.12
N ALA A 132 6.53 3.38 23.37
CA ALA A 132 6.48 2.00 23.88
C ALA A 132 5.08 1.33 23.76
N PRO A 133 3.94 2.02 23.85
CA PRO A 133 2.64 1.42 23.60
C PRO A 133 2.50 0.84 22.18
N LEU A 134 2.96 1.54 21.15
CA LEU A 134 2.97 1.04 19.77
C LEU A 134 3.84 -0.20 19.64
N LEU A 135 5.05 -0.20 20.21
CA LEU A 135 5.93 -1.36 20.23
C LEU A 135 5.24 -2.60 20.83
N ASN A 136 4.61 -2.43 21.98
CA ASN A 136 3.96 -3.54 22.69
C ASN A 136 2.79 -4.10 21.90
N SER A 137 1.93 -3.22 21.37
CA SER A 137 0.81 -3.59 20.51
C SER A 137 1.30 -4.33 19.27
N PHE A 138 2.29 -3.77 18.58
CA PHE A 138 2.85 -4.36 17.36
C PHE A 138 3.49 -5.73 17.62
N ASN A 139 4.32 -5.86 18.64
CA ASN A 139 4.96 -7.14 19.00
C ASN A 139 3.95 -8.21 19.41
N PHE A 140 2.92 -7.84 20.16
CA PHE A 140 1.85 -8.76 20.56
C PHE A 140 1.09 -9.28 19.34
N TRP A 141 0.66 -8.37 18.47
CA TRP A 141 0.00 -8.71 17.22
C TRP A 141 0.90 -9.54 16.31
N LEU A 142 2.16 -9.13 16.10
CA LEU A 142 3.11 -9.81 15.22
C LEU A 142 3.36 -11.26 15.62
N ASN A 143 3.51 -11.53 16.92
CA ASN A 143 3.69 -12.90 17.42
C ASN A 143 2.48 -13.79 17.12
N SER A 144 1.27 -13.25 17.27
CA SER A 144 0.04 -13.95 16.89
C SER A 144 -0.05 -14.13 15.37
N PHE A 145 0.18 -13.07 14.62
CA PHE A 145 0.07 -13.03 13.15
C PHE A 145 1.04 -14.00 12.48
N LYS A 146 2.28 -14.13 12.98
CA LYS A 146 3.27 -15.10 12.48
C LYS A 146 2.81 -16.55 12.54
N SER A 147 1.91 -16.88 13.44
CA SER A 147 1.33 -18.22 13.56
C SER A 147 0.14 -18.44 12.62
N SER A 148 -0.31 -17.40 11.92
CA SER A 148 -1.49 -17.43 11.06
C SER A 148 -1.19 -18.06 9.69
N ARG A 149 -2.27 -18.57 9.05
CA ARG A 149 -2.22 -19.01 7.66
C ARG A 149 -1.92 -17.83 6.72
N THR A 150 -2.42 -16.64 7.04
CA THR A 150 -2.21 -15.40 6.26
C THR A 150 -0.75 -15.06 6.18
N TYR A 151 -0.02 -15.04 7.31
CA TYR A 151 1.43 -14.81 7.31
C TYR A 151 2.19 -15.86 6.50
N THR A 152 1.81 -17.13 6.63
CA THR A 152 2.44 -18.22 5.87
C THR A 152 2.27 -18.02 4.36
N LEU A 153 1.06 -17.71 3.90
CA LEU A 153 0.78 -17.47 2.48
C LEU A 153 1.47 -16.20 1.98
N MET A 154 1.48 -15.12 2.76
CA MET A 154 2.19 -13.89 2.47
C MET A 154 3.69 -14.15 2.32
N SER A 155 4.31 -14.82 3.28
CA SER A 155 5.73 -15.18 3.22
C SER A 155 6.05 -16.04 1.98
N GLN A 156 5.18 -16.99 1.63
CA GLN A 156 5.36 -17.80 0.44
C GLN A 156 5.27 -16.98 -0.85
N ARG A 157 4.36 -16.00 -0.94
CA ARG A 157 4.25 -15.13 -2.11
C ARG A 157 5.52 -14.32 -2.36
N PHE A 158 6.06 -13.72 -1.34
CA PHE A 158 7.24 -12.86 -1.47
C PHE A 158 8.54 -13.66 -1.61
N PHE A 159 8.66 -14.82 -0.98
CA PHE A 159 9.95 -15.50 -0.80
C PHE A 159 10.06 -16.90 -1.40
N ARG A 160 8.96 -17.54 -1.84
CA ARG A 160 9.08 -18.76 -2.65
C ARG A 160 9.68 -18.40 -4.00
N SER A 161 10.77 -19.08 -4.34
CA SER A 161 11.41 -18.97 -5.64
C SER A 161 10.46 -19.43 -6.75
N TYR A 162 9.81 -18.49 -7.42
CA TYR A 162 9.54 -18.71 -8.82
C TYR A 162 10.88 -18.48 -9.53
N GLN A 163 11.35 -19.48 -10.25
CA GLN A 163 12.50 -19.33 -11.14
C GLN A 163 12.11 -18.43 -12.31
N VAL A 164 12.06 -17.13 -12.06
CA VAL A 164 12.22 -16.14 -13.12
C VAL A 164 13.71 -15.89 -13.16
N GLU A 165 14.37 -16.32 -14.22
CA GLU A 165 15.76 -15.96 -14.48
C GLU A 165 15.88 -14.45 -14.36
N SER A 166 16.61 -14.00 -13.34
CA SER A 166 16.87 -12.59 -13.08
C SER A 166 17.61 -12.02 -14.28
N ILE A 167 16.95 -11.23 -15.09
CA ILE A 167 17.64 -10.37 -16.06
C ILE A 167 18.36 -9.33 -15.23
N ALA A 168 19.69 -9.45 -15.18
CA ALA A 168 20.57 -8.58 -14.43
C ALA A 168 20.39 -7.11 -14.88
N GLY A 169 20.04 -6.23 -13.94
CA GLY A 169 20.07 -4.79 -14.15
C GLY A 169 18.81 -4.05 -13.69
N THR A 170 18.44 -4.11 -12.42
CA THR A 170 17.26 -3.39 -11.95
C THR A 170 17.47 -2.63 -10.66
N SER A 171 16.72 -1.56 -10.59
CA SER A 171 16.65 -0.51 -9.58
C SER A 171 16.52 -1.03 -8.14
N SER A 172 16.94 -0.20 -7.25
CA SER A 172 17.10 -0.41 -5.81
C SER A 172 15.82 -0.64 -5.00
N HIS A 173 14.63 -0.61 -5.58
CA HIS A 173 13.38 -0.76 -4.86
C HIS A 173 12.42 -1.67 -5.65
N SER A 174 11.92 -2.73 -5.02
CA SER A 174 10.95 -3.65 -5.60
C SER A 174 9.74 -3.77 -4.68
N LEU A 175 8.55 -3.73 -5.28
CA LEU A 175 7.27 -3.86 -4.58
C LEU A 175 6.79 -5.31 -4.54
N SER A 176 7.23 -6.12 -5.52
CA SER A 176 6.76 -7.50 -5.67
C SER A 176 7.79 -8.40 -6.37
N PRO A 177 7.63 -9.73 -6.30
CA PRO A 177 8.43 -10.66 -7.07
C PRO A 177 8.25 -10.53 -8.60
N TYR A 178 7.24 -9.78 -9.05
CA TYR A 178 6.84 -9.66 -10.46
C TYR A 178 7.17 -8.30 -11.07
N ASP A 179 7.89 -7.46 -10.36
CA ASP A 179 8.15 -6.09 -10.80
C ASP A 179 8.83 -6.00 -12.16
N ASP A 180 9.76 -6.92 -12.47
CA ASP A 180 10.44 -6.93 -13.77
C ASP A 180 9.47 -7.19 -14.93
N ILE A 181 8.52 -8.10 -14.73
CA ILE A 181 7.47 -8.40 -15.71
C ILE A 181 6.51 -7.20 -15.81
N ILE A 182 6.09 -6.65 -14.68
CA ILE A 182 5.19 -5.49 -14.63
C ILE A 182 5.84 -4.29 -15.32
N LYS A 183 7.10 -3.97 -15.02
CA LYS A 183 7.85 -2.87 -15.65
C LYS A 183 7.95 -3.06 -17.17
N ARG A 184 8.26 -4.27 -17.62
CA ARG A 184 8.40 -4.59 -19.05
C ARG A 184 7.10 -4.34 -19.82
N TYR A 185 5.97 -4.89 -19.36
CA TYR A 185 4.70 -4.75 -20.07
C TYR A 185 4.07 -3.37 -19.87
N SER A 186 4.32 -2.70 -18.76
CA SER A 186 3.93 -1.31 -18.57
C SER A 186 4.65 -0.38 -19.54
N ALA A 187 5.97 -0.53 -19.71
CA ALA A 187 6.74 0.23 -20.68
C ALA A 187 6.26 -0.01 -22.12
N PHE A 188 5.98 -1.28 -22.49
CA PHE A 188 5.42 -1.63 -23.78
C PHE A 188 4.07 -0.98 -24.04
N SER A 189 3.24 -0.85 -23.02
CA SER A 189 1.88 -0.29 -23.10
C SER A 189 1.82 1.21 -22.84
N GLY A 190 2.95 1.86 -22.51
CA GLY A 190 3.01 3.29 -22.17
C GLY A 190 2.27 3.63 -20.86
N LEU A 191 2.24 2.69 -19.92
CA LEU A 191 1.60 2.86 -18.61
C LEU A 191 2.65 3.07 -17.51
N ASP A 192 2.25 3.77 -16.43
CA ASP A 192 3.05 3.82 -15.22
C ASP A 192 3.04 2.46 -14.53
N TRP A 193 4.21 1.84 -14.41
CA TRP A 193 4.35 0.51 -13.81
C TRP A 193 3.92 0.47 -12.34
N VAL A 194 4.01 1.59 -11.63
CA VAL A 194 3.58 1.70 -10.23
C VAL A 194 2.06 1.60 -10.13
N LEU A 195 1.33 2.20 -11.09
CA LEU A 195 -0.12 2.05 -11.20
C LEU A 195 -0.51 0.60 -11.51
N VAL A 196 0.18 -0.04 -12.48
CA VAL A 196 -0.05 -1.44 -12.82
C VAL A 196 0.27 -2.36 -11.64
N SER A 197 1.30 -2.05 -10.86
CA SER A 197 1.66 -2.79 -9.66
C SER A 197 0.59 -2.64 -8.56
N ALA A 198 0.08 -1.42 -8.34
CA ALA A 198 -1.02 -1.17 -7.40
C ALA A 198 -2.30 -1.92 -7.80
N LEU A 199 -2.61 -1.97 -9.11
CA LEU A 199 -3.71 -2.75 -9.66
C LEU A 199 -3.50 -4.26 -9.41
N ALA A 200 -2.34 -4.82 -9.73
CA ALA A 200 -2.04 -6.23 -9.53
C ALA A 200 -2.13 -6.63 -8.03
N TYR A 201 -1.74 -5.73 -7.14
CA TYR A 201 -1.95 -5.94 -5.71
C TYR A 201 -3.44 -5.98 -5.35
N GLN A 202 -4.24 -5.06 -5.84
CA GLN A 202 -5.69 -5.01 -5.57
C GLN A 202 -6.39 -6.27 -6.09
N GLU A 203 -5.98 -6.77 -7.25
CA GLU A 203 -6.58 -7.95 -7.86
C GLU A 203 -6.21 -9.26 -7.15
N SER A 204 -4.97 -9.42 -6.71
CA SER A 204 -4.49 -10.72 -6.25
C SER A 204 -3.57 -10.67 -5.04
N ARG A 205 -3.19 -9.48 -4.55
CA ARG A 205 -2.08 -9.28 -3.61
C ARG A 205 -0.80 -10.00 -4.09
N TYR A 206 -0.54 -9.94 -5.38
CA TYR A 206 0.55 -10.65 -6.07
C TYR A 206 0.52 -12.18 -5.92
N TYR A 207 -0.64 -12.78 -5.65
CA TYR A 207 -0.75 -14.24 -5.57
C TYR A 207 -1.28 -14.82 -6.86
N MET A 208 -0.40 -15.54 -7.59
CA MET A 208 -0.74 -16.12 -8.89
C MET A 208 -1.86 -17.17 -8.84
N GLY A 209 -2.04 -17.82 -7.68
CA GLY A 209 -3.11 -18.80 -7.46
C GLY A 209 -4.48 -18.19 -7.16
N THR A 210 -4.63 -16.85 -7.18
CA THR A 210 -5.92 -16.20 -6.94
C THR A 210 -6.88 -16.50 -8.10
N GLN A 211 -8.10 -16.85 -7.73
CA GLN A 211 -9.20 -17.06 -8.66
C GLN A 211 -10.48 -16.48 -8.09
N SER A 212 -11.16 -15.65 -8.88
CA SER A 212 -12.48 -15.11 -8.57
C SER A 212 -13.43 -15.35 -9.75
N GLY A 213 -14.37 -16.28 -9.58
CA GLY A 213 -15.23 -16.73 -10.67
C GLY A 213 -14.38 -17.30 -11.82
N THR A 214 -14.40 -16.64 -12.97
CA THR A 214 -13.63 -17.00 -14.17
C THR A 214 -12.36 -16.18 -14.37
N ALA A 215 -12.04 -15.28 -13.44
CA ALA A 215 -10.84 -14.46 -13.48
C ALA A 215 -9.69 -15.15 -12.75
N HIS A 216 -8.46 -15.04 -13.26
CA HIS A 216 -7.30 -15.78 -12.77
C HIS A 216 -6.05 -14.92 -12.69
N GLY A 217 -5.18 -15.29 -11.76
CA GLY A 217 -3.78 -14.85 -11.68
C GLY A 217 -3.58 -13.47 -11.11
N LEU A 218 -2.41 -12.90 -11.37
CA LEU A 218 -1.94 -11.63 -10.78
C LEU A 218 -2.87 -10.46 -11.05
N MET A 219 -3.38 -10.39 -12.27
CA MET A 219 -4.24 -9.29 -12.72
C MET A 219 -5.71 -9.70 -12.87
N GLN A 220 -6.09 -10.86 -12.34
CA GLN A 220 -7.46 -11.40 -12.37
C GLN A 220 -8.13 -11.26 -13.73
N ILE A 221 -7.41 -11.65 -14.79
CA ILE A 221 -7.91 -11.54 -16.15
C ILE A 221 -8.72 -12.78 -16.53
N LYS A 222 -9.86 -12.57 -17.20
CA LYS A 222 -10.68 -13.66 -17.72
C LYS A 222 -10.05 -14.24 -18.98
N PRO A 223 -10.07 -15.57 -19.19
CA PRO A 223 -9.56 -16.18 -20.43
C PRO A 223 -10.17 -15.57 -21.69
N THR A 224 -11.45 -15.24 -21.68
CA THR A 224 -12.13 -14.56 -22.81
C THR A 224 -11.51 -13.21 -23.12
N THR A 225 -11.19 -12.41 -22.11
CA THR A 225 -10.54 -11.10 -22.26
C THR A 225 -9.08 -11.29 -22.72
N ALA A 226 -8.33 -12.24 -22.12
CA ALA A 226 -6.95 -12.52 -22.46
C ALA A 226 -6.80 -12.95 -23.94
N ASN A 227 -7.75 -13.76 -24.44
CA ASN A 227 -7.76 -14.19 -25.83
C ASN A 227 -7.83 -13.05 -26.84
N HIS A 228 -8.49 -11.93 -26.54
CA HIS A 228 -8.51 -10.73 -27.40
C HIS A 228 -7.10 -10.13 -27.59
N TYR A 229 -6.19 -10.40 -26.65
CA TYR A 229 -4.80 -9.93 -26.68
C TYR A 229 -3.83 -11.02 -27.14
N GLY A 230 -4.33 -12.13 -27.68
CA GLY A 230 -3.52 -13.27 -28.15
C GLY A 230 -2.84 -14.02 -27.00
N VAL A 231 -3.43 -13.96 -25.80
CA VAL A 231 -2.96 -14.69 -24.62
C VAL A 231 -3.91 -15.85 -24.33
N HIS A 232 -3.38 -17.08 -24.40
CA HIS A 232 -4.16 -18.32 -24.26
C HIS A 232 -3.91 -19.06 -22.94
N ASP A 233 -2.87 -18.65 -22.19
CA ASP A 233 -2.57 -19.19 -20.87
C ASP A 233 -2.55 -18.06 -19.82
N VAL A 234 -3.63 -17.98 -19.05
CA VAL A 234 -3.77 -16.99 -17.96
C VAL A 234 -3.13 -17.46 -16.66
N TYR A 235 -2.62 -18.69 -16.61
CA TYR A 235 -1.94 -19.24 -15.44
C TYR A 235 -0.42 -19.01 -15.47
N ASP A 236 0.13 -18.61 -16.62
CA ASP A 236 1.50 -18.14 -16.71
C ASP A 236 1.58 -16.68 -16.21
N PRO A 237 2.47 -16.36 -15.24
CA PRO A 237 2.56 -15.02 -14.67
C PRO A 237 2.86 -13.92 -15.68
N GLU A 238 3.76 -14.19 -16.63
CA GLU A 238 4.16 -13.22 -17.65
C GLU A 238 3.03 -12.94 -18.62
N LEU A 239 2.35 -13.98 -19.08
CA LEU A 239 1.22 -13.86 -19.99
C LEU A 239 0.00 -13.23 -19.31
N ASN A 240 -0.19 -13.51 -18.02
CA ASN A 240 -1.25 -12.89 -17.23
C ASN A 240 -1.05 -11.37 -17.09
N VAL A 241 0.17 -10.93 -16.71
CA VAL A 241 0.51 -9.50 -16.63
C VAL A 241 0.42 -8.85 -18.01
N LYS A 242 0.89 -9.50 -19.06
CA LYS A 242 0.74 -9.01 -20.45
C LYS A 242 -0.73 -8.74 -20.80
N ALA A 243 -1.62 -9.70 -20.57
CA ALA A 243 -3.03 -9.55 -20.90
C ALA A 243 -3.71 -8.45 -20.08
N GLY A 244 -3.47 -8.43 -18.77
CA GLY A 244 -4.05 -7.43 -17.87
C GLY A 244 -3.58 -6.01 -18.17
N THR A 245 -2.28 -5.84 -18.46
CA THR A 245 -1.71 -4.54 -18.83
C THR A 245 -2.25 -4.02 -20.16
N LEU A 246 -2.39 -4.89 -21.17
CA LEU A 246 -3.00 -4.53 -22.45
C LEU A 246 -4.48 -4.18 -22.30
N HIS A 247 -5.20 -4.87 -21.41
CA HIS A 247 -6.59 -4.55 -21.13
C HIS A 247 -6.73 -3.18 -20.45
N LEU A 248 -5.90 -2.88 -19.45
CA LEU A 248 -5.88 -1.56 -18.85
C LEU A 248 -5.53 -0.46 -19.87
N GLN A 249 -4.55 -0.70 -20.75
CA GLN A 249 -4.20 0.22 -21.83
C GLN A 249 -5.40 0.49 -22.75
N TYR A 250 -6.13 -0.54 -23.13
CA TYR A 250 -7.35 -0.41 -23.96
C TYR A 250 -8.37 0.49 -23.26
N LEU A 251 -8.68 0.22 -21.99
CA LEU A 251 -9.65 1.01 -21.24
C LEU A 251 -9.21 2.47 -21.07
N MET A 252 -7.93 2.71 -20.75
CA MET A 252 -7.42 4.08 -20.67
C MET A 252 -7.46 4.81 -22.01
N ARG A 253 -7.25 4.12 -23.12
CA ARG A 253 -7.38 4.72 -24.45
C ARG A 253 -8.84 5.07 -24.76
N LEU A 254 -9.78 4.18 -24.44
CA LEU A 254 -11.20 4.40 -24.62
C LEU A 254 -11.65 5.73 -24.00
N TYR A 255 -11.35 5.95 -22.72
CA TYR A 255 -11.77 7.17 -22.01
C TYR A 255 -10.95 8.41 -22.41
N ARG A 256 -9.71 8.26 -22.85
CA ARG A 256 -8.91 9.36 -23.41
C ARG A 256 -9.48 9.86 -24.73
N ASP A 257 -9.92 8.96 -25.59
CA ASP A 257 -10.52 9.29 -26.90
C ASP A 257 -11.87 10.03 -26.72
N GLU A 258 -12.51 9.91 -25.56
CA GLU A 258 -13.69 10.69 -25.18
C GLU A 258 -13.38 12.09 -24.63
N GLY A 259 -12.12 12.50 -24.59
CA GLY A 259 -11.69 13.84 -24.20
C GLY A 259 -11.67 14.11 -22.69
N MET A 260 -11.63 13.08 -21.87
CA MET A 260 -11.49 13.20 -20.42
C MET A 260 -10.08 13.66 -20.02
N ASP A 261 -9.96 14.36 -18.89
CA ASP A 261 -8.66 14.67 -18.31
C ASP A 261 -7.96 13.40 -17.79
N SER A 262 -6.63 13.49 -17.60
CA SER A 262 -5.78 12.33 -17.30
C SER A 262 -6.17 11.60 -16.00
N LEU A 263 -6.66 12.31 -14.99
CA LEU A 263 -7.07 11.71 -13.73
C LEU A 263 -8.38 10.93 -13.87
N ASN A 264 -9.36 11.53 -14.53
CA ASN A 264 -10.63 10.88 -14.82
C ASN A 264 -10.43 9.66 -15.74
N VAL A 265 -9.54 9.75 -16.75
CA VAL A 265 -9.17 8.59 -17.58
C VAL A 265 -8.70 7.42 -16.72
N VAL A 266 -7.83 7.66 -15.75
CA VAL A 266 -7.34 6.59 -14.85
C VAL A 266 -8.48 6.03 -14.00
N LYS A 267 -9.27 6.89 -13.35
CA LYS A 267 -10.38 6.48 -12.47
C LYS A 267 -11.42 5.65 -13.22
N PHE A 268 -11.87 6.10 -14.39
CA PHE A 268 -12.83 5.38 -15.23
C PHE A 268 -12.27 4.06 -15.77
N ALA A 269 -11.00 4.04 -16.18
CA ALA A 269 -10.36 2.81 -16.64
C ALA A 269 -10.25 1.76 -15.52
N LEU A 270 -9.89 2.15 -14.31
CA LEU A 270 -9.87 1.25 -13.14
C LEU A 270 -11.27 0.76 -12.79
N ALA A 271 -12.28 1.63 -12.80
CA ALA A 271 -13.67 1.26 -12.56
C ALA A 271 -14.18 0.26 -13.62
N ALA A 272 -13.86 0.51 -14.90
CA ALA A 272 -14.23 -0.39 -15.99
C ALA A 272 -13.47 -1.72 -15.95
N TYR A 273 -12.22 -1.72 -15.48
CA TYR A 273 -11.46 -2.94 -15.25
C TYR A 273 -12.18 -3.87 -14.25
N ASN A 274 -12.68 -3.31 -13.17
CA ASN A 274 -13.41 -4.04 -12.11
C ASN A 274 -14.82 -4.43 -12.55
N ALA A 275 -15.62 -3.48 -13.00
CA ALA A 275 -17.06 -3.64 -13.21
C ALA A 275 -17.44 -3.98 -14.66
N GLY A 276 -16.54 -3.75 -15.61
CA GLY A 276 -16.78 -3.85 -17.04
C GLY A 276 -17.22 -2.52 -17.66
N GLU A 277 -16.69 -2.22 -18.87
CA GLU A 277 -16.91 -0.95 -19.58
C GLU A 277 -18.39 -0.64 -19.81
N GLY A 278 -19.18 -1.63 -20.23
CA GLY A 278 -20.62 -1.43 -20.50
C GLY A 278 -21.41 -1.04 -19.25
N ARG A 279 -20.98 -1.50 -18.08
CA ARG A 279 -21.62 -1.15 -16.81
C ARG A 279 -21.24 0.25 -16.36
N ILE A 280 -20.01 0.67 -16.56
CA ILE A 280 -19.57 2.03 -16.28
C ILE A 280 -20.24 3.02 -17.22
N GLU A 281 -20.47 2.68 -18.48
CA GLU A 281 -21.23 3.52 -19.40
C GLU A 281 -22.69 3.73 -18.97
N GLN A 282 -23.34 2.67 -18.46
CA GLN A 282 -24.67 2.80 -17.85
C GLN A 282 -24.65 3.75 -16.64
N CYS A 283 -23.61 3.67 -15.80
CA CYS A 283 -23.44 4.57 -14.66
C CYS A 283 -23.28 6.03 -15.09
N ARG A 284 -22.48 6.27 -16.14
CA ARG A 284 -22.29 7.60 -16.72
C ARG A 284 -23.59 8.19 -17.29
N THR A 285 -24.34 7.36 -18.02
CA THR A 285 -25.66 7.74 -18.54
C THR A 285 -26.61 8.15 -17.41
N HIS A 286 -26.68 7.32 -16.37
CA HIS A 286 -27.52 7.62 -15.20
C HIS A 286 -27.11 8.91 -14.48
N ALA A 287 -25.80 9.13 -14.31
CA ALA A 287 -25.29 10.37 -13.73
C ALA A 287 -25.68 11.61 -14.56
N ALA A 288 -25.57 11.51 -15.88
CA ALA A 288 -25.97 12.59 -16.78
C ALA A 288 -27.48 12.90 -16.68
N GLU A 289 -28.35 11.88 -16.62
CA GLU A 289 -29.80 12.02 -16.42
C GLU A 289 -30.11 12.68 -15.07
N ALA A 290 -29.30 12.44 -14.04
CA ALA A 290 -29.42 13.06 -12.73
C ALA A 290 -28.79 14.47 -12.65
N GLY A 291 -28.22 15.00 -13.76
CA GLY A 291 -27.64 16.33 -13.84
C GLY A 291 -26.17 16.42 -13.40
N TYR A 292 -25.50 15.29 -13.23
CA TYR A 292 -24.05 15.21 -12.94
C TYR A 292 -23.23 15.19 -14.23
N ASN A 293 -21.96 15.59 -14.13
CA ASN A 293 -21.04 15.47 -15.25
C ASN A 293 -20.61 14.00 -15.47
N PRO A 294 -20.99 13.36 -16.59
CA PRO A 294 -20.67 11.94 -16.84
C PRO A 294 -19.17 11.69 -17.12
N ASN A 295 -18.36 12.74 -17.32
CA ASN A 295 -16.92 12.65 -17.55
C ASN A 295 -16.09 12.95 -16.29
N ASP A 296 -16.74 13.14 -15.16
CA ASP A 296 -16.14 13.37 -13.85
C ASP A 296 -16.47 12.18 -12.96
N TRP A 297 -15.44 11.38 -12.64
CA TRP A 297 -15.63 10.18 -11.84
C TRP A 297 -16.23 10.48 -10.46
N ASP A 298 -15.81 11.55 -9.80
CA ASP A 298 -16.27 11.86 -8.45
C ASP A 298 -17.75 12.21 -8.44
N GLN A 299 -18.24 12.86 -9.51
CA GLN A 299 -19.66 13.13 -9.68
C GLN A 299 -20.46 11.86 -10.06
N VAL A 300 -19.90 10.99 -10.90
CA VAL A 300 -20.51 9.68 -11.22
C VAL A 300 -20.57 8.82 -9.97
N ALA A 301 -19.50 8.74 -9.18
CA ALA A 301 -19.45 8.00 -7.91
C ALA A 301 -20.50 8.54 -6.90
N LEU A 302 -20.65 9.87 -6.79
CA LEU A 302 -21.66 10.49 -5.93
C LEU A 302 -23.09 10.11 -6.37
N SER A 303 -23.36 10.10 -7.69
CA SER A 303 -24.63 9.63 -8.24
C SER A 303 -24.91 8.16 -7.90
N LEU A 304 -23.89 7.31 -7.95
CA LEU A 304 -24.00 5.88 -7.63
C LEU A 304 -24.25 5.63 -6.13
N SER A 305 -23.64 6.43 -5.26
CA SER A 305 -23.86 6.35 -3.80
C SER A 305 -25.30 6.67 -3.41
N SER A 306 -26.01 7.45 -4.22
CA SER A 306 -27.42 7.82 -4.02
C SER A 306 -28.41 6.75 -4.49
N HIS A 307 -27.92 5.76 -5.27
CA HIS A 307 -28.74 4.67 -5.80
C HIS A 307 -28.06 3.33 -5.54
N PRO A 308 -28.71 2.43 -4.79
CA PRO A 308 -28.16 1.11 -4.46
C PRO A 308 -28.19 0.21 -5.71
N THR A 309 -27.38 0.52 -6.71
CA THR A 309 -27.09 -0.42 -7.79
C THR A 309 -25.85 -1.23 -7.43
N PHE A 310 -25.82 -2.51 -7.82
CA PHE A 310 -24.79 -3.49 -7.50
C PHE A 310 -23.32 -3.12 -7.81
N VAL A 311 -23.06 -1.97 -8.40
CA VAL A 311 -21.73 -1.52 -8.84
C VAL A 311 -21.18 -0.42 -7.94
N GLY A 312 -22.07 0.28 -7.17
CA GLY A 312 -21.73 1.56 -6.56
C GLY A 312 -20.53 1.49 -5.63
N GLU A 313 -20.74 1.04 -4.42
CA GLU A 313 -19.76 1.16 -3.33
C GLU A 313 -18.50 0.30 -3.56
N GLN A 314 -18.66 -0.96 -4.02
CA GLN A 314 -17.52 -1.84 -4.25
C GLN A 314 -16.56 -1.30 -5.32
N THR A 315 -17.08 -0.74 -6.42
CA THR A 315 -16.24 -0.20 -7.50
C THR A 315 -15.62 1.13 -7.10
N ILE A 316 -16.32 1.97 -6.34
CA ILE A 316 -15.78 3.22 -5.80
C ILE A 316 -14.58 2.90 -4.89
N ASN A 317 -14.77 2.04 -3.91
CA ASN A 317 -13.71 1.62 -3.00
C ASN A 317 -12.52 0.98 -3.74
N TYR A 318 -12.79 0.19 -4.78
CA TYR A 318 -11.74 -0.41 -5.61
C TYR A 318 -10.86 0.66 -6.29
N VAL A 319 -11.46 1.70 -6.86
CA VAL A 319 -10.71 2.80 -7.49
C VAL A 319 -9.89 3.56 -6.44
N ASP A 320 -10.50 3.89 -5.30
CA ASP A 320 -9.87 4.64 -4.23
C ASP A 320 -8.70 3.87 -3.60
N ASP A 321 -8.87 2.57 -3.35
CA ASP A 321 -7.83 1.68 -2.82
C ASP A 321 -6.61 1.61 -3.75
N ILE A 322 -6.82 1.50 -5.06
CA ILE A 322 -5.71 1.47 -6.03
C ILE A 322 -4.98 2.80 -6.07
N LEU A 323 -5.71 3.92 -6.12
CA LEU A 323 -5.11 5.25 -6.15
C LEU A 323 -4.38 5.59 -4.84
N TYR A 324 -4.94 5.17 -3.70
CA TYR A 324 -4.27 5.29 -2.41
C TYR A 324 -2.95 4.51 -2.43
N ARG A 325 -2.98 3.22 -2.82
CA ARG A 325 -1.80 2.36 -2.92
C ARG A 325 -0.78 2.87 -3.93
N TYR A 326 -1.23 3.37 -5.07
CA TYR A 326 -0.36 3.99 -6.06
C TYR A 326 0.44 5.16 -5.46
N ARG A 327 -0.20 6.04 -4.68
CA ARG A 327 0.50 7.12 -3.98
C ARG A 327 1.51 6.58 -2.97
N GLN A 328 1.11 5.60 -2.15
CA GLN A 328 2.01 4.97 -1.19
C GLN A 328 3.24 4.33 -1.87
N TYR A 329 3.04 3.63 -2.97
CA TYR A 329 4.12 3.04 -3.75
C TYR A 329 5.07 4.08 -4.35
N LYS A 330 4.55 5.24 -4.76
CA LYS A 330 5.38 6.38 -5.21
C LYS A 330 6.26 6.96 -4.11
N GLU A 331 5.80 6.92 -2.86
CA GLU A 331 6.61 7.35 -1.72
C GLU A 331 7.66 6.31 -1.31
N LEU A 332 7.41 5.03 -1.53
CA LEU A 332 8.37 3.94 -1.26
C LEU A 332 9.50 3.86 -2.28
N LEU A 333 9.33 4.38 -3.49
CA LEU A 333 10.27 4.31 -4.61
C LEU A 333 11.02 5.63 -4.82
#